data_eb3a11e7a7098772092181ff10e98b97
#
_entry.id   eb3a11e7a7098772092181ff10e98b97
#
_cell.length_a   1.000
_cell.length_b   1.000
_cell.length_c   1.000
_cell.angle_alpha   90.00
_cell.angle_beta   90.00
_cell.angle_gamma   90.00
#
_symmetry.space_group_name_H-M   'P 1'
#
loop_
_entity.id
_entity.type
_entity.pdbx_description
1 polymer ?
#
loop_
_entity_poly.entity_id
_entity_poly.type
_entity_poly.pdbx_seq_one_letter_code
_entity_poly.pdbx_strand_id
1 'polypeptide(L)'
;MEARKENESPDIPARVGLQLMGWKAGKQPIRKVVEYFNYDFEYGKRPELASFYQVWVPGEDFFVSDQRGLWSMYEDLYKPLINRIVLGKTVTEIKYSVTSVEVSTSDGDKFAADYALCTFSTGVLASDMVTFDPPLPQWKKEVIFKNPMSVYMKIFLKFPSKFWDDHEYILYASEERGRFPVFQDLERPGILPNGSNILSITVTEDEARRIERQPYNETKAEVMKMLRKIYGQDIPDSTGKDS
;
A
#
# COMPACT_ATOMS: atom_id res chain seq x y z
N MET A 1 -24.49 1.22 -9.43
CA MET A 1 -23.48 2.26 -9.22
C MET A 1 -23.73 3.44 -10.18
N GLU A 2 -23.75 3.23 -11.48
CA GLU A 2 -23.98 4.26 -12.49
C GLU A 2 -25.24 5.08 -12.22
N ALA A 3 -26.40 4.43 -12.04
CA ALA A 3 -27.66 5.11 -11.73
C ALA A 3 -27.60 6.03 -10.50
N ARG A 4 -26.75 5.73 -9.51
CA ARG A 4 -26.57 6.62 -8.35
C ARG A 4 -25.70 7.83 -8.69
N LYS A 5 -24.68 7.64 -9.54
CA LYS A 5 -23.84 8.74 -10.05
C LYS A 5 -24.65 9.69 -10.93
N GLU A 6 -25.45 9.14 -11.84
CA GLU A 6 -26.34 9.91 -12.73
C GLU A 6 -27.37 10.74 -11.96
N ASN A 7 -27.87 10.22 -10.84
CA ASN A 7 -28.82 10.92 -9.97
C ASN A 7 -28.14 11.80 -8.91
N GLU A 8 -26.83 12.07 -9.01
CA GLU A 8 -26.07 12.88 -8.05
C GLU A 8 -26.24 12.42 -6.58
N SER A 9 -26.54 11.13 -6.37
CA SER A 9 -26.72 10.59 -5.02
C SER A 9 -25.40 10.61 -4.27
N PRO A 10 -25.39 10.88 -2.95
CA PRO A 10 -24.18 10.83 -2.15
C PRO A 10 -23.48 9.48 -2.24
N ASP A 11 -22.13 9.49 -2.20
CA ASP A 11 -21.35 8.27 -2.10
C ASP A 11 -21.64 7.53 -0.79
N ILE A 12 -21.50 6.21 -0.84
CA ILE A 12 -21.73 5.33 0.31
C ILE A 12 -20.52 4.40 0.48
N PRO A 13 -20.29 3.87 1.70
CA PRO A 13 -19.29 2.82 1.88
C PRO A 13 -19.54 1.63 0.94
N ALA A 14 -18.48 1.08 0.38
CA ALA A 14 -18.57 -0.08 -0.51
C ALA A 14 -19.31 -1.26 0.15
N ARG A 15 -19.17 -1.43 1.46
CA ARG A 15 -19.93 -2.43 2.25
C ARG A 15 -21.43 -2.29 2.06
N VAL A 16 -21.95 -1.08 2.09
CA VAL A 16 -23.39 -0.81 1.90
C VAL A 16 -23.79 -1.11 0.46
N GLY A 17 -22.99 -0.66 -0.50
CA GLY A 17 -23.20 -0.96 -1.92
C GLY A 17 -23.24 -2.45 -2.22
N LEU A 18 -22.28 -3.21 -1.70
CA LEU A 18 -22.23 -4.67 -1.82
C LEU A 18 -23.48 -5.34 -1.24
N GLN A 19 -23.95 -4.89 -0.07
CA GLN A 19 -25.18 -5.42 0.55
C GLN A 19 -26.42 -5.13 -0.29
N LEU A 20 -26.53 -3.94 -0.87
CA LEU A 20 -27.61 -3.57 -1.78
C LEU A 20 -27.61 -4.45 -3.04
N MET A 21 -26.44 -4.89 -3.49
CA MET A 21 -26.28 -5.82 -4.61
C MET A 21 -26.42 -7.30 -4.20
N GLY A 22 -26.78 -7.60 -2.95
CA GLY A 22 -26.99 -8.95 -2.43
C GLY A 22 -25.70 -9.67 -2.00
N TRP A 23 -24.53 -9.02 -2.05
CA TRP A 23 -23.29 -9.62 -1.57
C TRP A 23 -23.19 -9.54 -0.04
N LYS A 24 -22.97 -10.70 0.58
CA LYS A 24 -22.67 -10.82 2.01
C LYS A 24 -21.51 -11.79 2.17
N ALA A 25 -20.36 -11.31 2.64
CA ALA A 25 -19.21 -12.18 2.92
C ALA A 25 -19.54 -13.20 4.03
N GLY A 26 -20.30 -12.75 5.04
CA GLY A 26 -20.75 -13.59 6.15
C GLY A 26 -19.58 -14.24 6.89
N LYS A 27 -19.78 -15.48 7.35
CA LYS A 27 -18.76 -16.25 8.08
C LYS A 27 -17.92 -17.15 7.18
N GLN A 28 -18.22 -17.26 5.88
CA GLN A 28 -17.55 -18.18 4.97
C GLN A 28 -16.14 -17.70 4.61
N PRO A 29 -15.07 -18.45 4.91
CA PRO A 29 -13.68 -18.03 4.66
C PRO A 29 -13.42 -17.67 3.19
N ILE A 30 -13.95 -18.46 2.26
CA ILE A 30 -13.76 -18.20 0.82
C ILE A 30 -14.36 -16.85 0.39
N ARG A 31 -15.51 -16.46 0.91
CA ARG A 31 -16.10 -15.15 0.61
C ARG A 31 -15.31 -14.00 1.24
N LYS A 32 -14.76 -14.23 2.44
CA LYS A 32 -13.90 -13.24 3.10
C LYS A 32 -12.64 -12.96 2.30
N VAL A 33 -11.97 -13.99 1.77
CA VAL A 33 -10.75 -13.80 0.99
C VAL A 33 -11.01 -13.21 -0.39
N VAL A 34 -12.11 -13.57 -1.06
CA VAL A 34 -12.52 -12.95 -2.33
C VAL A 34 -12.79 -11.45 -2.13
N GLU A 35 -13.50 -11.09 -1.07
CA GLU A 35 -13.76 -9.70 -0.74
C GLU A 35 -12.46 -8.96 -0.38
N TYR A 36 -11.57 -9.61 0.39
CA TYR A 36 -10.26 -9.06 0.74
C TYR A 36 -9.44 -8.77 -0.52
N PHE A 37 -9.37 -9.70 -1.46
CA PHE A 37 -8.63 -9.52 -2.70
C PHE A 37 -9.13 -8.34 -3.54
N ASN A 38 -10.45 -8.14 -3.61
CA ASN A 38 -11.05 -7.08 -4.41
C ASN A 38 -11.06 -5.69 -3.72
N TYR A 39 -10.85 -5.61 -2.42
CA TYR A 39 -10.88 -4.34 -1.69
C TYR A 39 -9.60 -4.06 -0.89
N ASP A 40 -9.30 -4.91 0.08
CA ASP A 40 -8.17 -4.65 0.98
C ASP A 40 -6.83 -4.75 0.24
N PHE A 41 -6.71 -5.72 -0.66
CA PHE A 41 -5.51 -5.89 -1.49
C PHE A 41 -5.39 -4.73 -2.51
N GLU A 42 -6.48 -4.35 -3.18
CA GLU A 42 -6.45 -3.29 -4.20
C GLU A 42 -6.28 -1.89 -3.60
N TYR A 43 -7.04 -1.57 -2.56
CA TYR A 43 -7.12 -0.20 -2.05
C TYR A 43 -6.42 0.00 -0.70
N GLY A 44 -5.91 -1.05 -0.08
CA GLY A 44 -5.41 -1.01 1.29
C GLY A 44 -6.49 -0.66 2.31
N LYS A 45 -7.78 -0.84 1.95
CA LYS A 45 -8.95 -0.48 2.75
C LYS A 45 -9.99 -1.58 2.66
N ARG A 46 -10.57 -1.92 3.81
CA ARG A 46 -11.73 -2.81 3.84
C ARG A 46 -12.99 -2.10 3.28
N PRO A 47 -13.99 -2.86 2.80
CA PRO A 47 -15.19 -2.28 2.16
C PRO A 47 -15.94 -1.25 2.99
N GLU A 48 -15.84 -1.30 4.32
CA GLU A 48 -16.45 -0.33 5.24
C GLU A 48 -15.85 1.08 5.11
N LEU A 49 -14.59 1.17 4.66
CA LEU A 49 -13.83 2.41 4.54
C LEU A 49 -13.56 2.80 3.09
N ALA A 50 -13.86 1.92 2.15
CA ALA A 50 -13.72 2.19 0.72
C ALA A 50 -14.98 2.86 0.16
N SER A 51 -14.78 3.76 -0.82
CA SER A 51 -15.88 4.37 -1.58
C SER A 51 -16.55 3.35 -2.49
N PHE A 52 -17.88 3.39 -2.58
CA PHE A 52 -18.61 2.56 -3.55
C PHE A 52 -18.48 3.11 -4.99
N TYR A 53 -18.22 4.41 -5.15
CA TYR A 53 -18.08 5.05 -6.45
C TYR A 53 -16.70 4.92 -7.05
N GLN A 54 -15.70 4.76 -6.22
CA GLN A 54 -14.31 4.53 -6.62
C GLN A 54 -14.09 3.03 -6.85
N VAL A 55 -14.66 2.52 -7.92
CA VAL A 55 -14.40 1.13 -8.36
C VAL A 55 -13.22 1.16 -9.29
N TRP A 56 -12.22 0.33 -9.00
CA TRP A 56 -11.11 0.09 -9.89
C TRP A 56 -11.62 -0.43 -11.24
N VAL A 57 -11.17 0.21 -12.30
CA VAL A 57 -11.35 -0.28 -13.65
C VAL A 57 -10.06 -0.99 -14.03
N PRO A 58 -10.09 -2.30 -14.31
CA PRO A 58 -8.89 -3.01 -14.73
C PRO A 58 -8.22 -2.30 -15.90
N GLY A 59 -6.93 -1.99 -15.75
CA GLY A 59 -6.04 -1.53 -16.79
C GLY A 59 -4.98 -2.59 -17.10
N GLU A 60 -4.17 -2.36 -18.10
CA GLU A 60 -2.96 -3.15 -18.31
C GLU A 60 -1.87 -2.58 -17.41
N ASP A 61 -1.48 -3.33 -16.38
CA ASP A 61 -0.37 -3.01 -15.50
C ASP A 61 0.87 -3.80 -15.91
N PHE A 62 2.05 -3.15 -15.83
CA PHE A 62 3.32 -3.78 -16.14
C PHE A 62 4.25 -3.70 -14.94
N PHE A 63 4.94 -4.80 -14.66
CA PHE A 63 6.00 -4.80 -13.67
C PHE A 63 7.28 -4.20 -14.23
N VAL A 64 7.96 -3.40 -13.43
CA VAL A 64 9.32 -2.95 -13.76
C VAL A 64 10.28 -4.07 -13.43
N SER A 65 10.73 -4.81 -14.45
CA SER A 65 11.66 -5.94 -14.31
C SER A 65 13.13 -5.52 -14.32
N ASP A 66 13.44 -4.24 -14.53
CA ASP A 66 14.81 -3.72 -14.46
C ASP A 66 15.34 -3.83 -13.02
N GLN A 67 16.46 -4.55 -12.84
CA GLN A 67 17.07 -4.77 -11.52
C GLN A 67 17.54 -3.47 -10.84
N ARG A 68 17.71 -2.39 -11.59
CA ARG A 68 17.98 -1.06 -11.03
C ARG A 68 16.76 -0.45 -10.35
N GLY A 69 15.57 -1.03 -10.57
CA GLY A 69 14.31 -0.61 -9.99
C GLY A 69 13.60 0.52 -10.75
N LEU A 70 12.43 0.92 -10.24
CA LEU A 70 11.55 1.94 -10.82
C LEU A 70 12.28 3.28 -11.08
N TRP A 71 13.25 3.62 -10.23
CA TRP A 71 14.03 4.86 -10.35
C TRP A 71 14.76 4.97 -11.69
N SER A 72 15.22 3.86 -12.27
CA SER A 72 15.93 3.85 -13.55
C SER A 72 15.11 4.41 -14.72
N MET A 73 13.78 4.32 -14.66
CA MET A 73 12.89 4.86 -15.68
C MET A 73 12.93 6.39 -15.76
N TYR A 74 13.33 7.05 -14.69
CA TYR A 74 13.37 8.50 -14.59
C TYR A 74 14.80 9.06 -14.65
N GLU A 75 15.80 8.20 -14.94
CA GLU A 75 17.22 8.56 -14.84
C GLU A 75 17.58 9.79 -15.66
N ASP A 76 17.13 9.88 -16.91
CA ASP A 76 17.39 11.00 -17.79
C ASP A 76 16.69 12.31 -17.35
N LEU A 77 15.59 12.20 -16.59
CA LEU A 77 14.86 13.34 -16.06
C LEU A 77 15.53 13.93 -14.82
N TYR A 78 16.04 13.09 -13.92
CA TYR A 78 16.59 13.58 -12.66
C TYR A 78 18.09 13.86 -12.70
N LYS A 79 18.88 13.19 -13.57
CA LYS A 79 20.33 13.43 -13.69
C LYS A 79 20.72 14.91 -13.79
N PRO A 80 20.07 15.74 -14.63
CA PRO A 80 20.37 17.17 -14.68
C PRO A 80 20.05 17.94 -13.40
N LEU A 81 19.20 17.37 -12.53
CA LEU A 81 18.70 18.01 -11.32
C LEU A 81 19.38 17.50 -10.04
N ILE A 82 20.22 16.46 -10.13
CA ILE A 82 20.74 15.77 -8.95
C ILE A 82 21.49 16.71 -7.98
N ASN A 83 22.21 17.68 -8.51
CA ASN A 83 22.93 18.68 -7.72
C ASN A 83 22.03 19.76 -7.09
N ARG A 84 20.74 19.74 -7.41
CA ARG A 84 19.72 20.65 -6.83
C ARG A 84 18.88 19.94 -5.77
N ILE A 85 19.05 18.63 -5.61
CA ILE A 85 18.32 17.84 -4.60
C ILE A 85 19.06 18.01 -3.27
N VAL A 86 18.35 18.49 -2.26
CA VAL A 86 18.89 18.63 -0.91
C VAL A 86 18.26 17.52 -0.05
N LEU A 87 19.07 16.56 0.36
CA LEU A 87 18.67 15.43 1.18
C LEU A 87 18.90 15.69 2.67
N GLY A 88 18.28 14.89 3.54
CA GLY A 88 18.47 14.96 4.98
C GLY A 88 17.81 16.18 5.63
N LYS A 89 16.85 16.82 4.98
CA LYS A 89 16.12 17.99 5.48
C LYS A 89 14.71 17.63 5.91
N THR A 90 14.39 17.86 7.16
CA THR A 90 13.04 17.70 7.70
C THR A 90 12.34 19.06 7.73
N VAL A 91 11.34 19.23 6.89
CA VAL A 91 10.53 20.47 6.85
C VAL A 91 9.65 20.55 8.08
N THR A 92 9.65 21.71 8.74
CA THR A 92 8.85 21.98 9.95
C THR A 92 7.84 23.11 9.77
N GLU A 93 8.10 24.02 8.83
CA GLU A 93 7.22 25.16 8.59
C GLU A 93 7.22 25.56 7.10
N ILE A 94 6.05 25.92 6.60
CA ILE A 94 5.88 26.51 5.27
C ILE A 94 5.11 27.81 5.43
N LYS A 95 5.81 28.94 5.24
CA LYS A 95 5.22 30.28 5.17
C LYS A 95 4.94 30.61 3.72
N TYR A 96 3.74 31.10 3.43
CA TYR A 96 3.39 31.47 2.06
C TYR A 96 2.54 32.73 1.98
N SER A 97 2.73 33.46 0.90
CA SER A 97 1.98 34.66 0.56
C SER A 97 1.45 34.56 -0.87
N VAL A 98 0.92 35.66 -1.38
CA VAL A 98 0.52 35.79 -2.78
C VAL A 98 1.72 35.76 -3.75
N THR A 99 2.91 36.12 -3.27
CA THR A 99 4.09 36.37 -4.10
C THR A 99 5.31 35.54 -3.74
N SER A 100 5.28 34.78 -2.64
CA SER A 100 6.48 34.06 -2.18
C SER A 100 6.14 32.91 -1.23
N VAL A 101 7.04 31.96 -1.14
CA VAL A 101 7.03 30.86 -0.18
C VAL A 101 8.38 30.77 0.50
N GLU A 102 8.39 30.61 1.82
CA GLU A 102 9.56 30.23 2.61
C GLU A 102 9.33 28.89 3.30
N VAL A 103 10.26 27.96 3.13
CA VAL A 103 10.25 26.64 3.76
C VAL A 103 11.36 26.58 4.79
N SER A 104 11.03 26.28 6.05
CA SER A 104 11.99 26.11 7.14
C SER A 104 12.15 24.63 7.52
N THR A 105 13.37 24.24 7.90
CA THR A 105 13.71 22.88 8.30
C THR A 105 14.15 22.80 9.76
N SER A 106 14.12 21.59 10.33
CA SER A 106 14.45 21.35 11.74
C SER A 106 15.87 21.71 12.14
N ASP A 107 16.80 21.75 11.19
CA ASP A 107 18.20 22.15 11.40
C ASP A 107 18.45 23.65 11.19
N GLY A 108 17.38 24.42 10.95
CA GLY A 108 17.41 25.87 10.85
C GLY A 108 17.63 26.42 9.43
N ASP A 109 17.76 25.58 8.42
CA ASP A 109 17.86 26.05 7.04
C ASP A 109 16.54 26.63 6.55
N LYS A 110 16.63 27.61 5.63
CA LYS A 110 15.50 28.25 4.99
C LYS A 110 15.67 28.29 3.48
N PHE A 111 14.58 27.95 2.79
CA PHE A 111 14.51 27.96 1.34
C PHE A 111 13.37 28.88 0.89
N ALA A 112 13.69 29.84 0.05
CA ALA A 112 12.72 30.83 -0.47
C ALA A 112 12.56 30.65 -1.99
N ALA A 113 11.31 30.78 -2.46
CA ALA A 113 10.95 30.71 -3.88
C ALA A 113 9.64 31.46 -4.14
N ASP A 114 9.33 31.72 -5.42
CA ASP A 114 8.04 32.28 -5.82
C ASP A 114 6.91 31.21 -5.64
N TYR A 115 7.21 29.93 -5.81
CA TYR A 115 6.27 28.81 -5.69
C TYR A 115 6.91 27.61 -5.01
N ALA A 116 6.11 26.81 -4.32
CA ALA A 116 6.49 25.48 -3.81
C ALA A 116 5.44 24.45 -4.14
N LEU A 117 5.87 23.29 -4.64
CA LEU A 117 5.01 22.11 -4.81
C LEU A 117 5.18 21.20 -3.59
N CYS A 118 4.14 21.11 -2.76
CA CYS A 118 4.13 20.22 -1.60
C CYS A 118 3.65 18.82 -2.03
N THR A 119 4.51 17.82 -1.86
CA THR A 119 4.21 16.39 -2.18
C THR A 119 4.16 15.51 -0.94
N PHE A 120 3.90 16.08 0.24
CA PHE A 120 3.75 15.31 1.47
C PHE A 120 2.57 14.34 1.39
N SER A 121 2.71 13.19 2.04
CA SER A 121 1.58 12.27 2.19
C SER A 121 0.44 12.92 2.97
N THR A 122 -0.79 12.45 2.75
CA THR A 122 -1.95 12.89 3.56
C THR A 122 -1.74 12.64 5.04
N GLY A 123 -0.96 11.62 5.42
CA GLY A 123 -0.59 11.35 6.80
C GLY A 123 0.24 12.47 7.43
N VAL A 124 1.24 12.97 6.70
CA VAL A 124 2.05 14.13 7.15
C VAL A 124 1.19 15.39 7.20
N LEU A 125 0.38 15.64 6.17
CA LEU A 125 -0.50 16.82 6.12
C LEU A 125 -1.59 16.82 7.22
N ALA A 126 -1.99 15.66 7.71
CA ALA A 126 -2.97 15.50 8.80
C ALA A 126 -2.34 15.56 10.19
N SER A 127 -1.00 15.57 10.27
CA SER A 127 -0.26 15.63 11.53
C SER A 127 0.16 17.05 11.88
N ASP A 128 0.69 17.24 13.09
CA ASP A 128 1.27 18.49 13.55
C ASP A 128 2.77 18.63 13.21
N MET A 129 3.29 17.77 12.30
CA MET A 129 4.71 17.77 11.94
C MET A 129 5.14 18.98 11.11
N VAL A 130 4.23 19.57 10.35
CA VAL A 130 4.49 20.73 9.50
C VAL A 130 3.46 21.82 9.76
N THR A 131 3.93 23.01 10.12
CA THR A 131 3.10 24.20 10.30
C THR A 131 2.95 24.94 8.98
N PHE A 132 1.71 25.32 8.62
CA PHE A 132 1.42 26.20 7.49
C PHE A 132 1.04 27.60 8.00
N ASP A 133 1.72 28.64 7.50
CA ASP A 133 1.44 30.03 7.84
C ASP A 133 1.22 30.86 6.54
N PRO A 134 -0.01 31.34 6.27
CA PRO A 134 -1.24 31.16 7.05
C PRO A 134 -1.71 29.69 7.07
N PRO A 135 -2.57 29.31 8.04
CA PRO A 135 -3.12 27.94 8.11
C PRO A 135 -3.86 27.55 6.82
N LEU A 136 -3.76 26.28 6.44
CA LEU A 136 -4.51 25.76 5.30
C LEU A 136 -6.02 26.04 5.43
N PRO A 137 -6.72 26.39 4.33
CA PRO A 137 -8.16 26.61 4.35
C PRO A 137 -8.94 25.41 4.91
N GLN A 138 -10.05 25.69 5.56
CA GLN A 138 -10.86 24.66 6.23
C GLN A 138 -11.26 23.50 5.30
N TRP A 139 -11.71 23.82 4.09
CA TRP A 139 -12.08 22.81 3.10
C TRP A 139 -10.92 21.85 2.77
N LYS A 140 -9.67 22.36 2.71
CA LYS A 140 -8.49 21.55 2.43
C LYS A 140 -8.15 20.64 3.60
N LYS A 141 -8.25 21.14 4.85
CA LYS A 141 -8.09 20.31 6.06
C LYS A 141 -9.11 19.17 6.09
N GLU A 142 -10.36 19.47 5.80
CA GLU A 142 -11.42 18.44 5.75
C GLU A 142 -11.14 17.35 4.72
N VAL A 143 -10.66 17.71 3.52
CA VAL A 143 -10.29 16.74 2.48
C VAL A 143 -9.09 15.89 2.90
N ILE A 144 -8.09 16.48 3.53
CA ILE A 144 -6.92 15.75 4.06
C ILE A 144 -7.37 14.68 5.06
N PHE A 145 -8.23 15.03 6.03
CA PHE A 145 -8.75 14.09 7.02
C PHE A 145 -9.66 13.02 6.42
N LYS A 146 -10.39 13.33 5.34
CA LYS A 146 -11.23 12.35 4.62
C LYS A 146 -10.42 11.36 3.77
N ASN A 147 -9.13 11.61 3.57
CA ASN A 147 -8.23 10.74 2.80
C ASN A 147 -7.12 10.16 3.69
N PRO A 148 -7.46 9.30 4.67
CA PRO A 148 -6.47 8.72 5.56
C PRO A 148 -5.54 7.76 4.81
N MET A 149 -4.28 7.69 5.26
CA MET A 149 -3.32 6.72 4.75
C MET A 149 -3.80 5.29 4.95
N SER A 150 -3.56 4.46 3.96
CA SER A 150 -3.73 3.00 4.09
C SER A 150 -2.54 2.37 4.81
N VAL A 151 -2.77 1.24 5.46
CA VAL A 151 -1.69 0.39 5.98
C VAL A 151 -1.60 -0.83 5.08
N TYR A 152 -0.46 -0.95 4.42
CA TYR A 152 -0.20 -1.97 3.40
C TYR A 152 1.22 -2.50 3.58
N MET A 153 1.35 -3.80 3.82
CA MET A 153 2.64 -4.42 4.07
C MET A 153 2.84 -5.61 3.14
N LYS A 154 4.05 -5.76 2.62
CA LYS A 154 4.50 -6.97 1.90
C LYS A 154 5.58 -7.68 2.71
N ILE A 155 5.43 -8.98 2.84
CA ILE A 155 6.40 -9.88 3.47
C ILE A 155 7.01 -10.72 2.36
N PHE A 156 8.33 -10.69 2.21
CA PHE A 156 9.03 -11.45 1.19
C PHE A 156 9.76 -12.63 1.81
N LEU A 157 9.54 -13.82 1.25
CA LEU A 157 10.24 -15.04 1.64
C LEU A 157 10.93 -15.63 0.43
N LYS A 158 12.22 -15.90 0.55
CA LYS A 158 13.02 -16.62 -0.43
C LYS A 158 13.20 -18.07 -0.01
N PHE A 159 13.10 -18.98 -0.97
CA PHE A 159 13.21 -20.41 -0.72
C PHE A 159 14.36 -21.03 -1.56
N PRO A 160 14.89 -22.21 -1.16
CA PRO A 160 15.88 -22.93 -1.95
C PRO A 160 15.33 -23.41 -3.30
N SER A 161 14.02 -23.74 -3.34
CA SER A 161 13.30 -24.17 -4.53
C SER A 161 11.84 -23.80 -4.45
N LYS A 162 11.21 -23.60 -5.59
CA LYS A 162 9.76 -23.39 -5.71
C LYS A 162 9.02 -24.69 -5.37
N PHE A 163 7.97 -24.58 -4.55
CA PHE A 163 7.10 -25.70 -4.14
C PHE A 163 5.61 -25.35 -4.28
N TRP A 164 5.28 -24.10 -4.63
CA TRP A 164 3.91 -23.64 -4.83
C TRP A 164 3.46 -23.78 -6.28
N ASP A 165 2.13 -23.68 -6.47
CA ASP A 165 1.49 -23.82 -7.78
C ASP A 165 1.89 -22.69 -8.74
N ASP A 166 1.84 -22.99 -10.03
CA ASP A 166 2.19 -22.02 -11.08
C ASP A 166 1.06 -21.02 -11.37
N HIS A 167 0.70 -20.26 -10.35
CA HIS A 167 -0.27 -19.16 -10.39
C HIS A 167 0.35 -17.89 -9.85
N GLU A 168 0.01 -16.74 -10.46
CA GLU A 168 0.52 -15.46 -9.99
C GLU A 168 0.04 -15.15 -8.57
N TYR A 169 -1.25 -15.39 -8.30
CA TYR A 169 -1.84 -15.19 -6.98
C TYR A 169 -2.41 -16.48 -6.43
N ILE A 170 -2.10 -16.72 -5.15
CA ILE A 170 -2.61 -17.82 -4.36
C ILE A 170 -3.38 -17.20 -3.20
N LEU A 171 -4.69 -17.51 -3.12
CA LEU A 171 -5.56 -16.95 -2.09
C LEU A 171 -5.79 -17.98 -0.98
N TYR A 172 -5.51 -17.58 0.25
CA TYR A 172 -5.75 -18.42 1.42
C TYR A 172 -7.01 -18.00 2.19
N ALA A 173 -7.99 -18.88 2.19
CA ALA A 173 -9.28 -18.69 2.86
C ALA A 173 -9.18 -19.03 4.36
N SER A 174 -8.64 -18.13 5.17
CA SER A 174 -8.56 -18.26 6.61
C SER A 174 -9.92 -18.03 7.30
N GLU A 175 -10.14 -18.68 8.45
CA GLU A 175 -11.27 -18.38 9.34
C GLU A 175 -11.22 -16.92 9.82
N GLU A 176 -10.03 -16.41 10.10
CA GLU A 176 -9.75 -15.02 10.44
C GLU A 176 -9.52 -14.21 9.17
N ARG A 177 -10.37 -13.19 8.94
CA ARG A 177 -10.27 -12.32 7.75
C ARG A 177 -8.96 -11.53 7.78
N GLY A 178 -8.23 -11.56 6.67
CA GLY A 178 -6.98 -10.81 6.52
C GLY A 178 -5.74 -11.53 7.06
N ARG A 179 -5.87 -12.75 7.60
CA ARG A 179 -4.74 -13.53 8.10
C ARG A 179 -3.97 -14.18 6.96
N PHE A 180 -2.87 -13.55 6.51
CA PHE A 180 -2.04 -13.97 5.36
C PHE A 180 -2.88 -14.38 4.14
N PRO A 181 -3.75 -13.51 3.63
CA PRO A 181 -4.79 -13.93 2.69
C PRO A 181 -4.33 -14.03 1.24
N VAL A 182 -3.28 -13.28 0.85
CA VAL A 182 -2.82 -13.17 -0.54
C VAL A 182 -1.34 -13.45 -0.62
N PHE A 183 -0.98 -14.50 -1.34
CA PHE A 183 0.38 -14.83 -1.72
C PHE A 183 0.55 -14.52 -3.20
N GLN A 184 1.69 -13.95 -3.59
CA GLN A 184 2.05 -13.67 -4.97
C GLN A 184 3.36 -14.37 -5.32
N ASP A 185 3.33 -15.18 -6.36
CA ASP A 185 4.52 -15.77 -6.97
C ASP A 185 5.29 -14.70 -7.74
N LEU A 186 6.45 -14.31 -7.25
CA LEU A 186 7.30 -13.33 -7.94
C LEU A 186 8.19 -13.95 -9.01
N GLU A 187 8.30 -15.29 -9.08
CA GLU A 187 9.03 -15.99 -10.12
C GLU A 187 8.15 -16.22 -11.36
N ARG A 188 7.59 -15.15 -11.87
CA ARG A 188 6.75 -15.16 -13.08
C ARG A 188 7.44 -14.42 -14.22
N PRO A 189 7.20 -14.81 -15.49
CA PRO A 189 7.68 -14.04 -16.63
C PRO A 189 7.28 -12.57 -16.53
N GLY A 190 8.26 -11.67 -16.63
CA GLY A 190 8.04 -10.23 -16.53
C GLY A 190 8.07 -9.66 -15.10
N ILE A 191 8.19 -10.49 -14.04
CA ILE A 191 8.37 -10.03 -12.65
C ILE A 191 9.81 -10.23 -12.23
N LEU A 192 10.19 -11.44 -11.83
CA LEU A 192 11.56 -11.78 -11.46
C LEU A 192 12.09 -12.96 -12.30
N PRO A 193 13.42 -13.11 -12.45
CA PRO A 193 14.00 -14.22 -13.20
C PRO A 193 13.69 -15.58 -12.58
N ASN A 194 13.68 -16.63 -13.43
CA ASN A 194 13.62 -18.01 -13.00
C ASN A 194 14.74 -18.33 -11.99
N GLY A 195 14.41 -19.09 -10.95
CA GLY A 195 15.32 -19.41 -9.85
C GLY A 195 15.39 -18.33 -8.76
N SER A 196 14.58 -17.27 -8.85
CA SER A 196 14.43 -16.29 -7.77
C SER A 196 13.80 -16.93 -6.53
N ASN A 197 12.86 -17.86 -6.71
CA ASN A 197 12.16 -18.62 -5.66
C ASN A 197 11.62 -17.70 -4.54
N ILE A 198 11.03 -16.57 -4.92
CA ILE A 198 10.49 -15.58 -3.98
C ILE A 198 8.97 -15.60 -4.03
N LEU A 199 8.38 -15.76 -2.85
CA LEU A 199 6.95 -15.62 -2.58
C LEU A 199 6.73 -14.37 -1.75
N SER A 200 5.83 -13.48 -2.16
CA SER A 200 5.41 -12.33 -1.37
C SER A 200 4.04 -12.54 -0.77
N ILE A 201 3.83 -12.04 0.44
CA ILE A 201 2.54 -12.06 1.12
C ILE A 201 2.11 -10.62 1.35
N THR A 202 0.87 -10.30 0.98
CA THR A 202 0.29 -8.99 1.25
C THR A 202 -0.67 -9.06 2.42
N VAL A 203 -0.47 -8.17 3.39
CA VAL A 203 -1.36 -7.93 4.52
C VAL A 203 -1.65 -6.45 4.66
N THR A 204 -2.83 -6.11 5.17
CA THR A 204 -3.29 -4.73 5.26
C THR A 204 -3.89 -4.44 6.64
N GLU A 205 -4.10 -3.17 6.94
CA GLU A 205 -4.83 -2.68 8.11
C GLU A 205 -4.32 -3.27 9.45
N ASP A 206 -5.20 -3.85 10.25
CA ASP A 206 -4.87 -4.32 11.61
C ASP A 206 -3.86 -5.46 11.61
N GLU A 207 -3.90 -6.35 10.61
CA GLU A 207 -2.93 -7.44 10.49
C GLU A 207 -1.52 -6.90 10.17
N ALA A 208 -1.42 -5.91 9.30
CA ALA A 208 -0.15 -5.25 9.01
C ALA A 208 0.42 -4.58 10.27
N ARG A 209 -0.41 -3.82 11.02
CA ARG A 209 0.01 -3.22 12.29
C ARG A 209 0.42 -4.23 13.35
N ARG A 210 -0.24 -5.39 13.38
CA ARG A 210 0.12 -6.48 14.29
C ARG A 210 1.51 -7.01 13.96
N ILE A 211 1.76 -7.28 12.67
CA ILE A 211 3.03 -7.82 12.18
C ILE A 211 4.18 -6.84 12.39
N GLU A 212 3.97 -5.55 12.17
CA GLU A 212 5.00 -4.52 12.42
C GLU A 212 5.49 -4.47 13.88
N ARG A 213 4.66 -4.90 14.83
CA ARG A 213 4.98 -4.88 16.27
C ARG A 213 5.63 -6.15 16.78
N GLN A 214 5.64 -7.22 15.98
CA GLN A 214 6.21 -8.49 16.41
C GLN A 214 7.58 -8.74 15.78
N PRO A 215 8.45 -9.55 16.45
CA PRO A 215 9.75 -9.93 15.90
C PRO A 215 9.61 -10.66 14.55
N TYR A 216 10.58 -10.45 13.66
CA TYR A 216 10.59 -11.07 12.33
C TYR A 216 10.48 -12.60 12.37
N ASN A 217 11.19 -13.26 13.29
CA ASN A 217 11.17 -14.72 13.45
C ASN A 217 9.77 -15.26 13.80
N GLU A 218 8.97 -14.50 14.55
CA GLU A 218 7.58 -14.87 14.84
C GLU A 218 6.72 -14.78 13.58
N THR A 219 6.85 -13.70 12.82
CA THR A 219 6.15 -13.55 11.53
C THR A 219 6.53 -14.68 10.57
N LYS A 220 7.83 -14.98 10.44
CA LYS A 220 8.34 -16.09 9.63
C LYS A 220 7.73 -17.43 10.07
N ALA A 221 7.70 -17.70 11.37
CA ALA A 221 7.13 -18.94 11.90
C ALA A 221 5.63 -19.08 11.61
N GLU A 222 4.87 -17.99 11.74
CA GLU A 222 3.44 -17.96 11.42
C GLU A 222 3.19 -18.22 9.92
N VAL A 223 3.94 -17.56 9.03
CA VAL A 223 3.81 -17.73 7.59
C VAL A 223 4.22 -19.16 7.18
N MET A 224 5.34 -19.68 7.71
CA MET A 224 5.77 -21.06 7.44
C MET A 224 4.75 -22.08 7.92
N LYS A 225 4.13 -21.87 9.09
CA LYS A 225 3.03 -22.72 9.57
C LYS A 225 1.86 -22.70 8.61
N MET A 226 1.54 -21.54 8.02
CA MET A 226 0.47 -21.40 7.03
C MET A 226 0.81 -22.13 5.74
N LEU A 227 2.01 -21.92 5.20
CA LEU A 227 2.48 -22.59 3.98
C LEU A 227 2.49 -24.13 4.14
N ARG A 228 2.95 -24.64 5.28
CA ARG A 228 2.87 -26.09 5.58
C ARG A 228 1.45 -26.61 5.67
N LYS A 229 0.49 -25.78 6.06
CA LYS A 229 -0.92 -26.18 6.06
C LYS A 229 -1.48 -26.28 4.63
N ILE A 230 -0.98 -25.46 3.69
CA ILE A 230 -1.42 -25.45 2.29
C ILE A 230 -0.72 -26.57 1.49
N TYR A 231 0.61 -26.67 1.63
CA TYR A 231 1.46 -27.48 0.75
C TYR A 231 2.06 -28.73 1.40
N GLY A 232 1.77 -28.99 2.65
CA GLY A 232 2.31 -30.14 3.40
C GLY A 232 3.53 -29.77 4.27
N GLN A 233 3.94 -30.74 5.11
CA GLN A 233 5.00 -30.51 6.10
C GLN A 233 6.41 -30.49 5.51
N ASP A 234 6.60 -31.09 4.34
CA ASP A 234 7.91 -31.32 3.72
C ASP A 234 8.43 -30.14 2.87
N ILE A 235 7.73 -28.99 2.87
CA ILE A 235 8.20 -27.81 2.16
C ILE A 235 9.51 -27.28 2.80
N PRO A 236 10.46 -26.74 1.99
CA PRO A 236 11.71 -26.19 2.51
C PRO A 236 11.47 -24.99 3.40
N ASP A 237 12.36 -24.75 4.35
CA ASP A 237 12.38 -23.49 5.11
C ASP A 237 12.88 -22.33 4.24
N SER A 238 12.37 -21.12 4.54
CA SER A 238 12.85 -19.92 3.85
C SER A 238 14.29 -19.58 4.23
N THR A 239 15.08 -19.12 3.25
CA THR A 239 16.54 -18.88 3.37
C THR A 239 16.92 -17.47 3.80
N GLY A 240 15.95 -16.59 4.13
CA GLY A 240 16.25 -15.22 4.58
C GLY A 240 17.06 -15.21 5.87
N LYS A 241 18.13 -14.39 5.91
CA LYS A 241 18.86 -14.11 7.15
C LYS A 241 17.97 -13.31 8.10
N ASP A 242 18.02 -13.68 9.37
CA ASP A 242 17.61 -12.80 10.47
C ASP A 242 18.56 -11.59 10.47
N SER A 243 18.10 -10.46 9.92
CA SER A 243 18.87 -9.20 9.91
C SER A 243 18.18 -8.18 10.80
#